data_870fae1451b68fefcce96fd44d493f58
#
_entry.id   870fae1451b68fefcce96fd44d493f58
#
_cell.length_a   1.000
_cell.length_b   1.000
_cell.length_c   1.000
_cell.angle_alpha   90.00
_cell.angle_beta   90.00
_cell.angle_gamma   90.00
#
_symmetry.space_group_name_H-M   'P 1'
#
loop_
_entity.id
_entity.type
_entity.pdbx_description
1 polymer ?
#
loop_
_entity_poly.entity_id
_entity_poly.type
_entity_poly.pdbx_seq_one_letter_code
_entity_poly.pdbx_strand_id
1 'polypeptide(L)'
;LDLPFNHIMFTGSPKVGRLVMKAASKHLAGVTLELGGKSPVIVDKSANISDAAWKISFFKFANAGQTCTAPDYILCDESVHNDLVTALQKNMAQFFPKGVDAATKDYCSIANEHHFNRLKSALEDAVSDGAEVVCGGETSKSGLYFSPAILTGVGYNNPIMQEEIFGPILPIVKVKNLDESIGYINSNEKPLALYLFSNKSSVHKKVLNNTSSGGMVINDCVLHHMNPNL
;
A
#
# COMPACT_ATOMS: atom_id res chain seq x y z
N LEU A 1 -3.89 28.81 -8.25
CA LEU A 1 -3.55 28.28 -9.60
C LEU A 1 -3.89 29.26 -10.73
N ASP A 2 -4.40 30.44 -10.40
CA ASP A 2 -4.78 31.45 -11.40
C ASP A 2 -3.64 32.42 -11.78
N LEU A 3 -2.48 32.29 -11.11
CA LEU A 3 -1.28 33.06 -11.44
C LEU A 3 -0.50 32.39 -12.59
N PRO A 4 0.18 33.18 -13.45
CA PRO A 4 0.91 32.67 -14.59
C PRO A 4 2.28 32.11 -14.20
N PHE A 5 2.29 30.97 -13.49
CA PHE A 5 3.51 30.26 -13.18
C PHE A 5 4.15 29.64 -14.42
N ASN A 6 5.46 29.58 -14.46
CA ASN A 6 6.21 28.86 -15.49
C ASN A 6 6.21 27.34 -15.29
N HIS A 7 6.17 26.90 -14.02
CA HIS A 7 6.17 25.50 -13.62
C HIS A 7 5.44 25.33 -12.29
N ILE A 8 4.70 24.23 -12.14
CA ILE A 8 4.00 23.86 -10.91
C ILE A 8 4.46 22.47 -10.48
N MET A 9 5.03 22.35 -9.28
CA MET A 9 5.28 21.08 -8.62
C MET A 9 4.16 20.84 -7.61
N PHE A 10 3.58 19.64 -7.65
CA PHE A 10 2.49 19.26 -6.75
C PHE A 10 2.65 17.82 -6.27
N THR A 11 2.51 17.61 -4.96
CA THR A 11 2.42 16.28 -4.35
C THR A 11 1.04 16.11 -3.71
N GLY A 12 0.36 15.01 -4.02
CA GLY A 12 -0.95 14.70 -3.46
C GLY A 12 -1.72 13.65 -4.23
N SER A 13 -3.06 13.62 -4.09
CA SER A 13 -3.87 12.60 -4.73
C SER A 13 -3.96 12.77 -6.25
N PRO A 14 -4.15 11.69 -7.03
CA PRO A 14 -4.37 11.75 -8.47
C PRO A 14 -5.55 12.65 -8.87
N LYS A 15 -6.60 12.67 -8.04
CA LYS A 15 -7.78 13.54 -8.25
C LYS A 15 -7.40 15.03 -8.25
N VAL A 16 -6.61 15.46 -7.29
CA VAL A 16 -6.16 16.86 -7.21
C VAL A 16 -5.08 17.16 -8.26
N GLY A 17 -4.19 16.20 -8.54
CA GLY A 17 -3.19 16.32 -9.60
C GLY A 17 -3.81 16.63 -10.97
N ARG A 18 -4.91 15.96 -11.31
CA ARG A 18 -5.67 16.27 -12.55
C ARG A 18 -6.20 17.72 -12.57
N LEU A 19 -6.64 18.25 -11.42
CA LEU A 19 -7.08 19.64 -11.31
C LEU A 19 -5.92 20.62 -11.48
N VAL A 20 -4.76 20.32 -10.90
CA VAL A 20 -3.53 21.11 -11.06
C VAL A 20 -3.09 21.14 -12.53
N MET A 21 -3.02 20.00 -13.20
CA MET A 21 -2.67 19.90 -14.60
C MET A 21 -3.65 20.70 -15.50
N LYS A 22 -4.95 20.58 -15.23
CA LYS A 22 -5.99 21.36 -15.95
C LYS A 22 -5.81 22.86 -15.74
N ALA A 23 -5.49 23.32 -14.54
CA ALA A 23 -5.25 24.73 -14.27
C ALA A 23 -3.97 25.24 -14.94
N ALA A 24 -2.88 24.47 -14.88
CA ALA A 24 -1.60 24.80 -15.51
C ALA A 24 -1.70 24.98 -17.02
N SER A 25 -2.58 24.22 -17.68
CA SER A 25 -2.79 24.31 -19.14
C SER A 25 -3.27 25.66 -19.60
N LYS A 26 -3.94 26.48 -18.77
CA LYS A 26 -4.38 27.84 -19.09
C LYS A 26 -3.22 28.80 -19.42
N HIS A 27 -2.05 28.52 -18.81
CA HIS A 27 -0.85 29.35 -18.95
C HIS A 27 0.29 28.60 -19.65
N LEU A 28 0.02 27.40 -20.19
CA LEU A 28 1.02 26.50 -20.77
C LEU A 28 2.19 26.21 -19.80
N ALA A 29 1.91 26.24 -18.51
CA ALA A 29 2.90 25.95 -17.47
C ALA A 29 3.27 24.46 -17.46
N GLY A 30 4.57 24.16 -17.28
CA GLY A 30 5.03 22.80 -17.02
C GLY A 30 4.49 22.30 -15.69
N VAL A 31 4.28 20.97 -15.55
CA VAL A 31 3.88 20.35 -14.29
C VAL A 31 4.78 19.17 -13.93
N THR A 32 5.13 19.06 -12.65
CA THR A 32 5.64 17.84 -12.04
C THR A 32 4.65 17.39 -10.98
N LEU A 33 4.10 16.18 -11.16
CA LEU A 33 3.07 15.63 -10.30
C LEU A 33 3.63 14.40 -9.58
N GLU A 34 3.83 14.51 -8.27
CA GLU A 34 4.16 13.40 -7.38
C GLU A 34 2.88 12.89 -6.74
N LEU A 35 2.38 11.78 -7.26
CA LEU A 35 1.09 11.21 -6.89
C LEU A 35 1.30 9.85 -6.23
N GLY A 36 0.31 9.39 -5.48
CA GLY A 36 0.29 8.06 -4.90
C GLY A 36 -0.06 6.98 -5.92
N GLY A 37 -0.75 5.99 -5.46
CA GLY A 37 -1.22 4.85 -6.22
C GLY A 37 -1.26 3.59 -5.35
N LYS A 38 -1.83 2.52 -5.89
CA LYS A 38 -1.89 1.24 -5.19
C LYS A 38 -0.58 0.47 -5.39
N SER A 39 0.41 0.73 -4.51
CA SER A 39 1.73 0.09 -4.55
C SER A 39 1.65 -1.40 -4.17
N PRO A 40 1.75 -2.34 -5.14
CA PRO A 40 1.63 -3.77 -4.89
C PRO A 40 2.86 -4.34 -4.22
N VAL A 41 2.64 -5.38 -3.41
CA VAL A 41 3.68 -6.31 -2.95
C VAL A 41 3.41 -7.68 -3.57
N ILE A 42 4.36 -8.23 -4.31
CA ILE A 42 4.33 -9.62 -4.75
C ILE A 42 5.13 -10.47 -3.76
N VAL A 43 4.50 -11.50 -3.20
CA VAL A 43 5.19 -12.51 -2.38
C VAL A 43 5.17 -13.84 -3.14
N ASP A 44 6.29 -14.15 -3.77
CA ASP A 44 6.51 -15.40 -4.52
C ASP A 44 6.76 -16.56 -3.56
N LYS A 45 6.39 -17.77 -3.96
CA LYS A 45 6.58 -18.99 -3.17
C LYS A 45 8.02 -19.26 -2.72
N SER A 46 9.02 -18.65 -3.34
CA SER A 46 10.42 -18.77 -2.96
C SER A 46 10.88 -17.69 -1.98
N ALA A 47 10.00 -16.77 -1.56
CA ALA A 47 10.34 -15.71 -0.63
C ALA A 47 10.76 -16.23 0.75
N ASN A 48 11.63 -15.51 1.43
CA ASN A 48 11.80 -15.67 2.86
C ASN A 48 10.60 -15.03 3.57
N ILE A 49 9.64 -15.84 3.98
CA ILE A 49 8.36 -15.36 4.52
C ILE A 49 8.53 -14.53 5.80
N SER A 50 9.43 -14.93 6.70
CA SER A 50 9.67 -14.20 7.95
C SER A 50 10.23 -12.80 7.67
N ASP A 51 11.21 -12.69 6.77
CA ASP A 51 11.82 -11.43 6.36
C ASP A 51 10.82 -10.54 5.60
N ALA A 52 10.09 -11.13 4.65
CA ALA A 52 9.04 -10.42 3.90
C ALA A 52 7.96 -9.86 4.84
N ALA A 53 7.43 -10.69 5.72
CA ALA A 53 6.41 -10.28 6.67
C ALA A 53 6.90 -9.14 7.58
N TRP A 54 8.15 -9.21 8.07
CA TRP A 54 8.70 -8.16 8.93
C TRP A 54 8.79 -6.81 8.19
N LYS A 55 9.37 -6.81 7.00
CA LYS A 55 9.56 -5.60 6.19
C LYS A 55 8.23 -5.01 5.74
N ILE A 56 7.32 -5.85 5.26
CA ILE A 56 5.97 -5.41 4.85
C ILE A 56 5.25 -4.78 6.05
N SER A 57 5.23 -5.45 7.22
CA SER A 57 4.58 -4.93 8.42
C SER A 57 5.17 -3.58 8.84
N PHE A 58 6.50 -3.49 8.91
CA PHE A 58 7.17 -2.26 9.33
C PHE A 58 6.82 -1.09 8.40
N PHE A 59 7.00 -1.25 7.09
CA PHE A 59 6.78 -0.16 6.14
C PHE A 59 5.30 0.13 5.87
N LYS A 60 4.42 -0.88 6.00
CA LYS A 60 2.96 -0.66 5.89
C LYS A 60 2.42 0.15 7.05
N PHE A 61 2.84 -0.16 8.27
CA PHE A 61 2.25 0.44 9.46
C PHE A 61 3.04 1.64 10.01
N ALA A 62 4.24 1.91 9.49
CA ALA A 62 4.91 3.19 9.69
C ALA A 62 4.00 4.33 9.23
N ASN A 63 3.94 5.40 10.01
CA ASN A 63 3.04 6.56 9.77
C ASN A 63 1.55 6.16 9.56
N ALA A 64 1.11 5.06 10.17
CA ALA A 64 -0.23 4.47 9.96
C ALA A 64 -0.57 4.25 8.46
N GLY A 65 0.40 3.89 7.65
CA GLY A 65 0.23 3.65 6.21
C GLY A 65 -0.02 4.89 5.36
N GLN A 66 0.10 6.07 5.93
CA GLN A 66 -0.12 7.35 5.25
C GLN A 66 1.14 7.82 4.52
N THR A 67 1.61 7.00 3.59
CA THR A 67 2.81 7.25 2.78
C THR A 67 2.53 6.79 1.34
N CYS A 68 2.88 7.61 0.36
CA CYS A 68 2.60 7.37 -1.07
C CYS A 68 3.21 6.07 -1.63
N THR A 69 4.27 5.56 -0.99
CA THR A 69 4.94 4.31 -1.33
C THR A 69 4.73 3.21 -0.29
N ALA A 70 3.86 3.39 0.70
CA ALA A 70 3.53 2.30 1.61
C ALA A 70 3.00 1.08 0.82
N PRO A 71 3.35 -0.15 1.21
CA PRO A 71 2.68 -1.34 0.71
C PRO A 71 1.16 -1.18 0.78
N ASP A 72 0.48 -1.18 -0.37
CA ASP A 72 -0.96 -0.93 -0.37
C ASP A 72 -1.76 -2.23 -0.27
N TYR A 73 -1.34 -3.26 -0.98
CA TYR A 73 -1.89 -4.61 -0.94
C TYR A 73 -0.84 -5.66 -1.27
N ILE A 74 -1.12 -6.92 -0.90
CA ILE A 74 -0.24 -8.06 -1.17
C ILE A 74 -0.89 -9.00 -2.18
N LEU A 75 -0.14 -9.40 -3.22
CA LEU A 75 -0.41 -10.53 -4.10
C LEU A 75 0.47 -11.69 -3.64
N CYS A 76 -0.10 -12.64 -2.92
CA CYS A 76 0.62 -13.73 -2.29
C CYS A 76 0.37 -15.05 -3.00
N ASP A 77 1.44 -15.76 -3.40
CA ASP A 77 1.32 -17.13 -3.91
C ASP A 77 0.55 -17.99 -2.88
N GLU A 78 -0.46 -18.70 -3.35
CA GLU A 78 -1.37 -19.47 -2.49
C GLU A 78 -0.67 -20.48 -1.61
N SER A 79 0.48 -21.03 -2.07
CA SER A 79 1.27 -22.04 -1.36
C SER A 79 1.95 -21.51 -0.08
N VAL A 80 2.16 -20.19 0.03
CA VAL A 80 2.82 -19.55 1.18
C VAL A 80 1.91 -18.54 1.91
N HIS A 81 0.67 -18.43 1.47
CA HIS A 81 -0.29 -17.45 2.01
C HIS A 81 -0.51 -17.59 3.52
N ASN A 82 -0.77 -18.81 4.00
CA ASN A 82 -1.06 -19.02 5.43
C ASN A 82 0.16 -18.74 6.31
N ASP A 83 1.35 -19.09 5.82
CA ASP A 83 2.61 -18.81 6.51
C ASP A 83 2.85 -17.30 6.59
N LEU A 84 2.57 -16.57 5.51
CA LEU A 84 2.67 -15.11 5.48
C LEU A 84 1.69 -14.45 6.47
N VAL A 85 0.43 -14.86 6.47
CA VAL A 85 -0.59 -14.34 7.40
C VAL A 85 -0.16 -14.56 8.85
N THR A 86 0.30 -15.78 9.19
CA THR A 86 0.79 -16.11 10.53
C THR A 86 1.99 -15.25 10.92
N ALA A 87 2.93 -15.05 10.01
CA ALA A 87 4.11 -14.23 10.26
C ALA A 87 3.75 -12.73 10.44
N LEU A 88 2.81 -12.21 9.66
CA LEU A 88 2.30 -10.83 9.80
C LEU A 88 1.62 -10.63 11.16
N GLN A 89 0.73 -11.56 11.58
CA GLN A 89 0.08 -11.51 12.90
C GLN A 89 1.10 -11.54 14.05
N LYS A 90 2.12 -12.39 13.93
CA LYS A 90 3.21 -12.45 14.91
C LYS A 90 3.96 -11.12 15.01
N ASN A 91 4.24 -10.48 13.88
CA ASN A 91 4.90 -9.18 13.86
C ASN A 91 4.03 -8.09 14.52
N MET A 92 2.71 -8.10 14.29
CA MET A 92 1.80 -7.17 14.97
C MET A 92 1.86 -7.34 16.49
N ALA A 93 1.81 -8.57 16.98
CA ALA A 93 1.94 -8.85 18.41
C ALA A 93 3.32 -8.43 18.98
N GLN A 94 4.38 -8.50 18.16
CA GLN A 94 5.72 -8.08 18.57
C GLN A 94 5.89 -6.55 18.54
N PHE A 95 5.37 -5.86 17.51
CA PHE A 95 5.47 -4.41 17.39
C PHE A 95 4.59 -3.70 18.42
N PHE A 96 3.45 -4.29 18.71
CA PHE A 96 2.45 -3.72 19.61
C PHE A 96 2.05 -4.74 20.71
N PRO A 97 2.96 -5.10 21.64
CA PRO A 97 2.73 -6.16 22.61
C PRO A 97 1.61 -5.86 23.62
N LYS A 98 1.21 -4.61 23.73
CA LYS A 98 0.08 -4.17 24.59
C LYS A 98 -1.18 -3.85 23.77
N GLY A 99 -1.19 -4.26 22.48
CA GLY A 99 -2.17 -3.78 21.53
C GLY A 99 -1.89 -2.33 21.11
N VAL A 100 -2.71 -1.83 20.20
CA VAL A 100 -2.65 -0.45 19.73
C VAL A 100 -3.98 0.19 20.07
N ASP A 101 -3.94 1.25 20.87
CA ASP A 101 -5.09 2.05 21.27
C ASP A 101 -4.79 3.55 21.12
N ALA A 102 -5.78 4.40 21.41
CA ALA A 102 -5.63 5.85 21.31
C ALA A 102 -4.58 6.45 22.27
N ALA A 103 -4.09 5.70 23.25
CA ALA A 103 -3.05 6.11 24.19
C ALA A 103 -1.64 5.63 23.79
N THR A 104 -1.51 4.86 22.69
CA THR A 104 -0.23 4.35 22.20
C THR A 104 0.59 5.48 21.62
N LYS A 105 1.63 5.92 22.34
CA LYS A 105 2.43 7.10 22.01
C LYS A 105 3.28 6.94 20.74
N ASP A 106 3.65 5.70 20.40
CA ASP A 106 4.55 5.38 19.30
C ASP A 106 3.81 5.05 17.99
N TYR A 107 2.49 5.33 17.95
CA TYR A 107 1.67 5.13 16.77
C TYR A 107 0.88 6.40 16.45
N CYS A 108 0.90 6.84 15.19
CA CYS A 108 0.29 8.10 14.81
C CYS A 108 -1.21 7.98 14.50
N SER A 109 -1.91 9.08 14.66
CA SER A 109 -3.31 9.24 14.26
C SER A 109 -3.45 9.37 12.74
N ILE A 110 -4.67 9.14 12.23
CA ILE A 110 -5.03 9.50 10.86
C ILE A 110 -5.08 11.04 10.75
N ALA A 111 -4.61 11.56 9.63
CA ALA A 111 -4.34 12.98 9.42
C ALA A 111 -5.55 13.91 9.67
N ASN A 112 -6.76 13.44 9.37
CA ASN A 112 -7.99 14.20 9.58
C ASN A 112 -9.24 13.32 9.62
N GLU A 113 -10.36 13.89 10.04
CA GLU A 113 -11.63 13.18 10.19
C GLU A 113 -12.18 12.64 8.84
N HIS A 114 -11.96 13.35 7.75
CA HIS A 114 -12.39 12.91 6.42
C HIS A 114 -11.69 11.59 6.03
N HIS A 115 -10.38 11.53 6.18
CA HIS A 115 -9.61 10.31 5.89
C HIS A 115 -9.91 9.18 6.87
N PHE A 116 -10.12 9.50 8.14
CA PHE A 116 -10.54 8.52 9.14
C PHE A 116 -11.87 7.86 8.76
N ASN A 117 -12.89 8.65 8.42
CA ASN A 117 -14.20 8.13 8.03
C ASN A 117 -14.10 7.32 6.72
N ARG A 118 -13.33 7.78 5.73
CA ARG A 118 -13.07 7.05 4.49
C ARG A 118 -12.47 5.66 4.76
N LEU A 119 -11.45 5.58 5.60
CA LEU A 119 -10.79 4.32 5.95
C LEU A 119 -11.73 3.39 6.71
N LYS A 120 -12.54 3.94 7.62
CA LYS A 120 -13.55 3.15 8.35
C LYS A 120 -14.57 2.56 7.40
N SER A 121 -15.16 3.36 6.49
CA SER A 121 -16.07 2.85 5.46
C SER A 121 -15.39 1.82 4.56
N ALA A 122 -14.15 2.06 4.13
CA ALA A 122 -13.42 1.12 3.28
C ALA A 122 -13.21 -0.26 3.95
N LEU A 123 -12.97 -0.28 5.27
CA LEU A 123 -12.87 -1.53 6.03
C LEU A 123 -14.24 -2.22 6.14
N GLU A 124 -15.30 -1.46 6.48
CA GLU A 124 -16.67 -1.97 6.59
C GLU A 124 -17.16 -2.54 5.25
N ASP A 125 -16.93 -1.83 4.15
CA ASP A 125 -17.29 -2.26 2.80
C ASP A 125 -16.50 -3.52 2.39
N ALA A 126 -15.20 -3.58 2.71
CA ALA A 126 -14.38 -4.75 2.42
C ALA A 126 -14.89 -6.00 3.14
N VAL A 127 -15.25 -5.88 4.42
CA VAL A 127 -15.80 -6.99 5.21
C VAL A 127 -17.17 -7.39 4.69
N SER A 128 -18.02 -6.43 4.32
CA SER A 128 -19.33 -6.70 3.76
C SER A 128 -19.27 -7.45 2.42
N ASP A 129 -18.17 -7.26 1.66
CA ASP A 129 -17.88 -7.97 0.40
C ASP A 129 -17.08 -9.28 0.62
N GLY A 130 -16.98 -9.75 1.86
CA GLY A 130 -16.43 -11.06 2.20
C GLY A 130 -14.98 -11.09 2.68
N ALA A 131 -14.33 -9.96 2.87
CA ALA A 131 -13.02 -9.93 3.51
C ALA A 131 -13.09 -10.27 5.00
N GLU A 132 -12.08 -10.96 5.51
CA GLU A 132 -11.96 -11.36 6.90
C GLU A 132 -10.85 -10.54 7.58
N VAL A 133 -11.16 -9.87 8.68
CA VAL A 133 -10.15 -9.19 9.52
C VAL A 133 -9.47 -10.24 10.40
N VAL A 134 -8.19 -10.51 10.10
CA VAL A 134 -7.40 -11.50 10.87
C VAL A 134 -6.56 -10.86 11.99
N CYS A 135 -6.44 -9.53 11.98
CA CYS A 135 -5.74 -8.78 13.03
C CYS A 135 -6.17 -7.32 13.00
N GLY A 136 -6.40 -6.70 14.15
CA GLY A 136 -6.66 -5.27 14.32
C GLY A 136 -7.99 -4.76 13.75
N GLY A 137 -8.01 -3.52 13.30
CA GLY A 137 -9.20 -2.89 12.72
C GLY A 137 -10.02 -2.09 13.73
N GLU A 138 -9.59 -2.01 14.98
CA GLU A 138 -10.25 -1.19 16.00
C GLU A 138 -10.06 0.29 15.68
N THR A 139 -11.11 1.07 15.90
CA THR A 139 -11.10 2.50 15.63
C THR A 139 -11.61 3.30 16.82
N SER A 140 -11.04 4.50 17.02
CA SER A 140 -11.57 5.48 17.97
C SER A 140 -11.62 6.85 17.31
N LYS A 141 -12.79 7.46 17.29
CA LYS A 141 -12.95 8.82 16.76
C LYS A 141 -12.21 9.85 17.61
N SER A 142 -12.12 9.59 18.93
CA SER A 142 -11.27 10.37 19.82
C SER A 142 -9.81 10.13 19.45
N GLY A 143 -9.12 11.19 19.00
CA GLY A 143 -7.74 11.12 18.53
C GLY A 143 -7.57 10.57 17.10
N LEU A 144 -8.64 10.34 16.33
CA LEU A 144 -8.59 9.81 14.96
C LEU A 144 -7.74 8.53 14.84
N TYR A 145 -7.91 7.66 15.81
CA TYR A 145 -7.13 6.46 15.96
C TYR A 145 -7.69 5.31 15.13
N PHE A 146 -6.81 4.63 14.39
CA PHE A 146 -7.14 3.46 13.58
C PHE A 146 -6.02 2.41 13.74
N SER A 147 -6.32 1.27 14.37
CA SER A 147 -5.31 0.23 14.56
C SER A 147 -4.88 -0.42 13.24
N PRO A 148 -3.65 -0.94 13.15
CA PRO A 148 -3.24 -1.77 12.01
C PRO A 148 -4.25 -2.89 11.76
N ALA A 149 -4.71 -3.05 10.51
CA ALA A 149 -5.66 -4.09 10.12
C ALA A 149 -5.07 -4.96 9.02
N ILE A 150 -5.17 -6.28 9.16
CA ILE A 150 -4.77 -7.25 8.14
C ILE A 150 -6.02 -7.99 7.66
N LEU A 151 -6.23 -8.01 6.35
CA LEU A 151 -7.39 -8.64 5.72
C LEU A 151 -6.99 -9.84 4.87
N THR A 152 -7.77 -10.90 4.95
CA THR A 152 -7.73 -12.07 4.04
C THR A 152 -9.07 -12.25 3.34
N GLY A 153 -9.18 -13.21 2.43
CA GLY A 153 -10.43 -13.42 1.69
C GLY A 153 -10.75 -12.30 0.69
N VAL A 154 -9.78 -11.43 0.41
CA VAL A 154 -9.98 -10.28 -0.47
C VAL A 154 -9.88 -10.70 -1.93
N GLY A 155 -10.94 -10.43 -2.70
CA GLY A 155 -10.94 -10.60 -4.16
C GLY A 155 -10.53 -9.32 -4.90
N TYR A 156 -10.20 -9.44 -6.18
CA TYR A 156 -9.77 -8.30 -7.02
C TYR A 156 -10.82 -7.19 -7.15
N ASN A 157 -12.10 -7.55 -7.08
CA ASN A 157 -13.23 -6.61 -7.20
C ASN A 157 -13.67 -6.02 -5.86
N ASN A 158 -13.08 -6.47 -4.74
CA ASN A 158 -13.42 -5.94 -3.43
C ASN A 158 -13.22 -4.42 -3.41
N PRO A 159 -14.11 -3.64 -2.77
CA PRO A 159 -14.03 -2.17 -2.71
C PRO A 159 -12.66 -1.65 -2.24
N ILE A 160 -12.00 -2.33 -1.29
CA ILE A 160 -10.68 -1.93 -0.78
C ILE A 160 -9.57 -1.99 -1.85
N MET A 161 -9.81 -2.74 -2.94
CA MET A 161 -8.86 -2.89 -4.04
C MET A 161 -9.02 -1.82 -5.14
N GLN A 162 -10.03 -0.95 -5.07
CA GLN A 162 -10.35 -0.02 -6.15
C GLN A 162 -9.63 1.33 -6.05
N GLU A 163 -9.32 1.79 -4.83
CA GLU A 163 -8.64 3.06 -4.57
C GLU A 163 -7.43 2.86 -3.67
N GLU A 164 -6.47 3.81 -3.72
CA GLU A 164 -5.35 3.86 -2.79
C GLU A 164 -5.86 3.92 -1.35
N ILE A 165 -5.37 3.02 -0.50
CA ILE A 165 -5.82 2.94 0.89
C ILE A 165 -5.32 4.15 1.69
N PHE A 166 -4.04 4.49 1.56
CA PHE A 166 -3.40 5.58 2.32
C PHE A 166 -3.76 5.54 3.81
N GLY A 167 -3.58 4.37 4.40
CA GLY A 167 -3.98 4.07 5.76
C GLY A 167 -3.53 2.68 6.23
N PRO A 168 -3.81 2.31 7.49
CA PRO A 168 -3.24 1.13 8.12
C PRO A 168 -4.04 -0.16 7.86
N ILE A 169 -4.56 -0.33 6.66
CA ILE A 169 -5.29 -1.55 6.25
C ILE A 169 -4.47 -2.27 5.19
N LEU A 170 -4.17 -3.55 5.40
CA LEU A 170 -3.36 -4.38 4.51
C LEU A 170 -4.17 -5.57 4.00
N PRO A 171 -4.77 -5.48 2.82
CA PRO A 171 -5.42 -6.61 2.16
C PRO A 171 -4.41 -7.57 1.54
N ILE A 172 -4.68 -8.87 1.67
CA ILE A 172 -3.89 -9.96 1.10
C ILE A 172 -4.77 -10.74 0.13
N VAL A 173 -4.38 -10.71 -1.14
CA VAL A 173 -5.02 -11.46 -2.22
C VAL A 173 -4.21 -12.71 -2.51
N LYS A 174 -4.86 -13.88 -2.52
CA LYS A 174 -4.25 -15.13 -2.98
C LYS A 174 -4.14 -15.14 -4.49
N VAL A 175 -2.97 -15.52 -5.00
CA VAL A 175 -2.75 -15.72 -6.43
C VAL A 175 -2.24 -17.12 -6.70
N LYS A 176 -2.64 -17.71 -7.82
CA LYS A 176 -2.23 -19.07 -8.21
C LYS A 176 -0.79 -19.11 -8.71
N ASN A 177 -0.32 -18.02 -9.28
CA ASN A 177 1.02 -17.93 -9.87
C ASN A 177 1.43 -16.48 -10.15
N LEU A 178 2.68 -16.30 -10.51
CA LEU A 178 3.27 -14.99 -10.82
C LEU A 178 2.61 -14.27 -12.01
N ASP A 179 2.15 -15.02 -13.02
CA ASP A 179 1.51 -14.42 -14.21
C ASP A 179 0.18 -13.76 -13.86
N GLU A 180 -0.56 -14.33 -12.93
CA GLU A 180 -1.77 -13.71 -12.38
C GLU A 180 -1.46 -12.39 -11.67
N SER A 181 -0.41 -12.35 -10.85
CA SER A 181 0.05 -11.11 -10.20
C SER A 181 0.41 -10.04 -11.21
N ILE A 182 1.22 -10.38 -12.21
CA ILE A 182 1.64 -9.47 -13.28
C ILE A 182 0.43 -8.98 -14.09
N GLY A 183 -0.49 -9.88 -14.43
CA GLY A 183 -1.71 -9.57 -15.16
C GLY A 183 -2.58 -8.56 -14.40
N TYR A 184 -2.78 -8.78 -13.10
CA TYR A 184 -3.56 -7.87 -12.26
C TYR A 184 -2.89 -6.49 -12.15
N ILE A 185 -1.58 -6.42 -11.91
CA ILE A 185 -0.87 -5.15 -11.84
C ILE A 185 -1.01 -4.37 -13.15
N ASN A 186 -0.84 -5.04 -14.29
CA ASN A 186 -0.91 -4.40 -15.61
C ASN A 186 -2.33 -3.99 -16.03
N SER A 187 -3.37 -4.55 -15.42
CA SER A 187 -4.76 -4.14 -15.67
C SER A 187 -5.16 -2.87 -14.93
N ASN A 188 -4.31 -2.37 -14.03
CA ASN A 188 -4.56 -1.17 -13.23
C ASN A 188 -3.66 0.00 -13.64
N GLU A 189 -3.90 1.18 -13.06
CA GLU A 189 -2.99 2.33 -13.21
C GLU A 189 -1.59 1.99 -12.69
N LYS A 190 -0.55 2.54 -13.33
CA LYS A 190 0.85 2.32 -12.92
C LYS A 190 1.07 2.82 -11.50
N PRO A 191 1.57 1.96 -10.59
CA PRO A 191 1.83 2.36 -9.21
C PRO A 191 3.11 3.20 -9.11
N LEU A 192 3.20 4.01 -8.07
CA LEU A 192 4.44 4.74 -7.75
C LEU A 192 5.56 3.75 -7.35
N ALA A 193 5.25 2.74 -6.57
CA ALA A 193 6.21 1.70 -6.19
C ALA A 193 5.66 0.28 -6.41
N LEU A 194 6.57 -0.67 -6.65
CA LEU A 194 6.31 -2.11 -6.72
C LEU A 194 7.34 -2.85 -5.88
N TYR A 195 6.89 -3.77 -5.06
CA TYR A 195 7.73 -4.57 -4.17
C TYR A 195 7.64 -6.05 -4.54
N LEU A 196 8.79 -6.71 -4.60
CA LEU A 196 8.86 -8.14 -4.93
C LEU A 196 9.70 -8.88 -3.89
N PHE A 197 9.12 -9.86 -3.24
CA PHE A 197 9.83 -10.81 -2.38
C PHE A 197 9.96 -12.15 -3.10
N SER A 198 11.18 -12.52 -3.42
CA SER A 198 11.52 -13.78 -4.10
C SER A 198 13.01 -14.05 -4.01
N ASN A 199 13.41 -15.32 -3.92
CA ASN A 199 14.80 -15.75 -3.94
C ASN A 199 15.25 -16.25 -5.34
N LYS A 200 14.42 -16.05 -6.38
CA LYS A 200 14.72 -16.52 -7.74
C LYS A 200 14.98 -15.35 -8.69
N SER A 201 16.19 -15.26 -9.23
CA SER A 201 16.56 -14.23 -10.21
C SER A 201 15.71 -14.28 -11.50
N SER A 202 15.19 -15.45 -11.87
CA SER A 202 14.26 -15.58 -13.00
C SER A 202 12.93 -14.87 -12.74
N VAL A 203 12.43 -14.93 -11.49
CA VAL A 203 11.22 -14.20 -11.05
C VAL A 203 11.50 -12.69 -11.07
N HIS A 204 12.66 -12.24 -10.55
CA HIS A 204 13.05 -10.83 -10.58
C HIS A 204 13.02 -10.28 -12.00
N LYS A 205 13.69 -10.97 -12.94
CA LYS A 205 13.73 -10.59 -14.36
C LYS A 205 12.33 -10.57 -14.99
N LYS A 206 11.50 -11.57 -14.66
CA LYS A 206 10.16 -11.68 -15.22
C LYS A 206 9.28 -10.51 -14.77
N VAL A 207 9.28 -10.15 -13.50
CA VAL A 207 8.51 -9.00 -13.00
C VAL A 207 9.03 -7.69 -13.58
N LEU A 208 10.36 -7.47 -13.54
CA LEU A 208 10.98 -6.26 -14.07
C LEU A 208 10.66 -6.01 -15.54
N ASN A 209 10.67 -7.07 -16.37
CA ASN A 209 10.45 -6.94 -17.81
C ASN A 209 8.96 -6.88 -18.20
N ASN A 210 8.03 -7.24 -17.31
CA ASN A 210 6.61 -7.35 -17.64
C ASN A 210 5.70 -6.44 -16.79
N THR A 211 6.27 -5.57 -15.96
CA THR A 211 5.50 -4.56 -15.21
C THR A 211 6.12 -3.18 -15.36
N SER A 212 5.38 -2.15 -14.99
CA SER A 212 5.86 -0.77 -14.98
C SER A 212 5.43 -0.08 -13.69
N SER A 213 6.37 0.58 -13.01
CA SER A 213 6.14 1.38 -11.79
C SER A 213 7.11 2.56 -11.77
N GLY A 214 6.90 3.51 -10.88
CA GLY A 214 7.87 4.57 -10.63
C GLY A 214 9.19 4.03 -10.07
N GLY A 215 9.12 3.10 -9.13
CA GLY A 215 10.29 2.37 -8.60
C GLY A 215 9.95 0.92 -8.27
N MET A 216 10.93 0.02 -8.40
CA MET A 216 10.79 -1.38 -7.99
C MET A 216 11.88 -1.74 -6.98
N VAL A 217 11.50 -2.41 -5.89
CA VAL A 217 12.41 -2.91 -4.87
C VAL A 217 12.26 -4.43 -4.72
N ILE A 218 13.39 -5.12 -4.64
CA ILE A 218 13.44 -6.58 -4.49
C ILE A 218 13.89 -6.93 -3.08
N ASN A 219 13.12 -7.78 -2.40
CA ASN A 219 13.34 -8.26 -1.04
C ASN A 219 13.44 -7.14 0.01
N ASP A 220 12.79 -6.00 -0.27
CA ASP A 220 12.62 -4.91 0.66
C ASP A 220 11.42 -4.03 0.28
N CYS A 221 11.12 -3.00 1.11
CA CYS A 221 10.12 -1.99 0.83
C CYS A 221 10.72 -0.59 1.04
N VAL A 222 10.22 0.41 0.30
CA VAL A 222 10.48 1.85 0.51
C VAL A 222 11.94 2.31 0.39
N LEU A 223 12.94 1.44 0.54
CA LEU A 223 14.37 1.79 0.60
C LEU A 223 14.92 2.50 -0.65
N HIS A 224 14.23 2.44 -1.79
CA HIS A 224 14.64 3.20 -2.98
C HIS A 224 14.70 4.72 -2.73
N HIS A 225 13.90 5.25 -1.79
CA HIS A 225 13.97 6.66 -1.38
C HIS A 225 15.28 7.05 -0.66
N MET A 226 16.02 6.07 -0.15
CA MET A 226 17.30 6.31 0.53
C MET A 226 18.49 6.31 -0.43
N ASN A 227 18.28 6.05 -1.71
CA ASN A 227 19.33 6.08 -2.70
C ASN A 227 19.63 7.55 -3.10
N PRO A 228 20.82 8.09 -2.77
CA PRO A 228 21.14 9.49 -3.06
C PRO A 228 21.32 9.81 -4.55
N ASN A 229 21.25 8.79 -5.42
CA ASN A 229 21.40 8.92 -6.86
C ASN A 229 20.06 8.76 -7.63
N LEU A 230 18.94 8.72 -6.92
CA LEU A 230 17.59 8.70 -7.50
C LEU A 230 16.94 10.06 -7.35
#